data_b95afb3ff6886a2e9dc8e806260450a3
#
_entry.id   b95afb3ff6886a2e9dc8e806260450a3
#
_cell.length_a   1.000
_cell.length_b   1.000
_cell.length_c   1.000
_cell.angle_alpha   90.00
_cell.angle_beta   90.00
_cell.angle_gamma   90.00
#
_symmetry.space_group_name_H-M   'P 1'
#
loop_
_entity.id
_entity.type
_entity.pdbx_description
1 polymer ?
#
loop_
_entity_poly.entity_id
_entity_poly.type
_entity_poly.pdbx_seq_one_letter_code
_entity_poly.pdbx_strand_id
1 'polypeptide(L)'
;MKKKLWIASFFCLCLFASCGGDDNKVPDWNWGEEEEEGGTDKPEAKEKPRYVWIDAAGNFERYANSIDNIKEDLRKVKETGFTDIVVDVRPTTGDVLFKSSVAEPLKRIDIWSNAGYVWAERTATWDYLQTFLDEGHKLGLKVNACINTFVGGYLCPYGLGYEGMLYRDASKKKWATVINATGRQVNTMDLQNYETDWGVKFLNPANNEVQEYLLSLLSDLAKYKPDGIILDRCRYDDYGLMSDFSPESRTEFELFIGESVENFPADIMKPGTDIPGKWYKRWNAFRAKTIHDFIIKAHDEVKAVSPDTRFGTYVGAWYSTYYTSGVNWASPKYNPAADGSYSRWADSDYKDYGYADHLDFIFLGAYAAVDKIYGSTEWTVQGFCKLGGAKLMGDVPFAGGPDIGNGSGWENGGQANQVPKSINACINACDGGMFLFDLCHIRMHNYWDACKQGIDNYLKTVK
;
A
#
# COMPACT_ATOMS: atom_id res chain seq x y z
N MET A 1 36.19 1.26 14.77
CA MET A 1 34.83 1.03 15.25
C MET A 1 33.91 1.16 14.03
N LYS A 2 33.44 0.03 13.48
CA LYS A 2 32.55 0.01 12.32
C LYS A 2 31.14 0.31 12.80
N LYS A 3 30.64 1.53 12.59
CA LYS A 3 29.24 1.87 12.76
C LYS A 3 28.46 1.20 11.62
N LYS A 4 27.58 0.25 11.96
CA LYS A 4 26.61 -0.33 11.03
C LYS A 4 25.64 0.77 10.62
N LEU A 5 25.62 1.08 9.35
CA LEU A 5 24.62 1.98 8.75
C LEU A 5 23.34 1.18 8.51
N TRP A 6 22.25 1.68 9.05
CA TRP A 6 20.92 1.20 8.78
C TRP A 6 20.33 2.06 7.67
N ILE A 7 19.97 1.45 6.56
CA ILE A 7 19.10 2.07 5.57
C ILE A 7 17.71 2.06 6.17
N ALA A 8 17.26 3.20 6.67
CA ALA A 8 15.93 3.34 7.24
C ALA A 8 14.92 3.56 6.13
N SER A 9 14.54 2.51 5.42
CA SER A 9 13.21 2.45 4.83
C SER A 9 12.25 2.25 5.99
N PHE A 10 11.51 3.28 6.38
CA PHE A 10 10.65 3.30 7.54
C PHE A 10 9.45 2.39 7.32
N PHE A 11 9.61 1.11 7.66
CA PHE A 11 8.50 0.25 8.00
C PHE A 11 8.33 0.29 9.51
N CYS A 12 7.24 0.87 9.97
CA CYS A 12 6.85 0.85 11.35
C CYS A 12 6.51 -0.59 11.76
N LEU A 13 7.51 -1.35 12.24
CA LEU A 13 7.27 -2.56 12.99
C LEU A 13 6.80 -2.13 14.39
N CYS A 14 5.49 -2.14 14.60
CA CYS A 14 4.95 -2.14 15.95
C CYS A 14 5.36 -3.46 16.63
N LEU A 15 6.44 -3.46 17.37
CA LEU A 15 6.78 -4.53 18.30
C LEU A 15 5.79 -4.49 19.46
N PHE A 16 4.66 -5.18 19.32
CA PHE A 16 3.86 -5.55 20.46
C PHE A 16 4.39 -6.87 21.00
N ALA A 17 4.90 -6.83 22.23
CA ALA A 17 5.19 -8.02 23.00
C ALA A 17 3.89 -8.82 23.17
N SER A 18 3.80 -9.97 22.49
CA SER A 18 2.75 -10.95 22.67
C SER A 18 2.98 -11.67 23.99
N CYS A 19 2.14 -11.40 24.97
CA CYS A 19 1.94 -12.32 26.09
C CYS A 19 1.23 -13.55 25.57
N GLY A 20 1.88 -14.70 25.68
CA GLY A 20 1.34 -15.99 25.26
C GLY A 20 0.08 -16.38 26.03
N GLY A 21 -0.89 -16.90 25.27
CA GLY A 21 -2.02 -17.69 25.72
C GLY A 21 -2.24 -18.75 24.65
N ASP A 22 -1.87 -19.99 24.97
CA ASP A 22 -2.25 -21.17 24.21
C ASP A 22 -3.77 -21.31 24.25
N ASP A 23 -4.38 -21.43 23.11
CA ASP A 23 -5.54 -22.24 22.76
C ASP A 23 -6.16 -21.73 21.44
N ASN A 24 -5.47 -21.97 20.32
CA ASN A 24 -6.05 -21.79 18.99
C ASN A 24 -6.40 -23.17 18.40
N LYS A 25 -7.61 -23.65 18.67
CA LYS A 25 -8.24 -24.63 17.79
C LYS A 25 -8.71 -23.91 16.54
N VAL A 26 -7.88 -23.97 15.51
CA VAL A 26 -8.29 -23.61 14.13
C VAL A 26 -9.35 -24.61 13.69
N PRO A 27 -10.50 -24.19 13.14
CA PRO A 27 -11.42 -25.11 12.49
C PRO A 27 -10.70 -25.81 11.35
N ASP A 28 -10.72 -27.12 11.38
CA ASP A 28 -10.13 -27.98 10.34
C ASP A 28 -11.02 -27.88 9.09
N TRP A 29 -10.70 -26.91 8.21
CA TRP A 29 -11.31 -26.84 6.89
C TRP A 29 -10.63 -27.89 6.02
N ASN A 30 -11.23 -29.07 6.07
CA ASN A 30 -10.85 -30.17 5.17
C ASN A 30 -11.28 -29.80 3.74
N TRP A 31 -10.34 -29.25 2.97
CA TRP A 31 -10.50 -29.18 1.51
C TRP A 31 -10.32 -30.61 1.01
N GLY A 32 -11.46 -31.30 0.85
CA GLY A 32 -11.48 -32.62 0.27
C GLY A 32 -10.73 -32.59 -1.07
N GLU A 33 -9.78 -33.50 -1.23
CA GLU A 33 -9.32 -33.92 -2.54
C GLU A 33 -10.55 -34.52 -3.25
N GLU A 34 -11.21 -33.73 -4.10
CA GLU A 34 -12.19 -34.27 -5.04
C GLU A 34 -11.40 -35.09 -6.07
N GLU A 35 -11.55 -36.40 -6.03
CA GLU A 35 -11.11 -37.29 -7.10
C GLU A 35 -11.85 -36.88 -8.39
N GLU A 36 -11.10 -36.32 -9.34
CA GLU A 36 -11.60 -35.97 -10.68
C GLU A 36 -11.96 -37.24 -11.47
N GLU A 37 -13.26 -37.53 -11.64
CA GLU A 37 -13.75 -38.36 -12.71
C GLU A 37 -13.45 -37.71 -14.07
N GLY A 38 -12.83 -38.47 -14.97
CA GLY A 38 -12.28 -38.05 -16.25
C GLY A 38 -13.26 -37.35 -17.20
N GLY A 39 -12.95 -36.09 -17.47
CA GLY A 39 -13.48 -35.30 -18.58
C GLY A 39 -12.31 -34.61 -19.30
N THR A 40 -12.06 -35.00 -20.54
CA THR A 40 -11.03 -34.46 -21.42
C THR A 40 -11.51 -33.13 -21.98
N ASP A 41 -11.22 -32.01 -21.25
CA ASP A 41 -11.06 -30.64 -21.71
C ASP A 41 -10.83 -29.79 -20.48
N LYS A 42 -9.60 -29.84 -19.91
CA LYS A 42 -9.19 -28.81 -18.93
C LYS A 42 -9.07 -27.49 -19.71
N PRO A 43 -9.81 -26.43 -19.35
CA PRO A 43 -9.57 -25.13 -19.95
C PRO A 43 -8.09 -24.80 -19.71
N GLU A 44 -7.35 -24.38 -20.76
CA GLU A 44 -5.97 -23.90 -20.64
C GLU A 44 -5.90 -22.89 -19.51
N ALA A 45 -5.10 -23.18 -18.49
CA ALA A 45 -4.97 -22.31 -17.34
C ALA A 45 -4.38 -20.97 -17.81
N LYS A 46 -5.20 -19.92 -17.78
CA LYS A 46 -4.78 -18.58 -18.22
C LYS A 46 -3.61 -18.12 -17.38
N GLU A 47 -2.51 -17.69 -18.03
CA GLU A 47 -1.35 -17.13 -17.34
C GLU A 47 -1.76 -15.94 -16.47
N LYS A 48 -1.32 -15.96 -15.19
CA LYS A 48 -1.56 -14.89 -14.23
C LYS A 48 -0.57 -13.74 -14.46
N PRO A 49 -0.98 -12.48 -14.18
CA PRO A 49 -0.09 -11.32 -14.22
C PRO A 49 1.09 -11.45 -13.26
N ARG A 50 2.23 -10.92 -13.68
CA ARG A 50 3.48 -10.89 -12.91
C ARG A 50 3.99 -9.46 -12.90
N TYR A 51 3.74 -8.78 -11.79
CA TYR A 51 4.04 -7.36 -11.64
C TYR A 51 5.41 -7.15 -11.00
N VAL A 52 6.09 -6.08 -11.41
CA VAL A 52 7.21 -5.52 -10.65
C VAL A 52 6.92 -4.05 -10.33
N TRP A 53 7.14 -3.68 -9.06
CA TRP A 53 6.94 -2.33 -8.59
C TRP A 53 8.15 -1.46 -8.89
N ILE A 54 7.91 -0.21 -9.25
CA ILE A 54 8.92 0.83 -9.48
C ILE A 54 8.60 1.96 -8.51
N ASP A 55 9.05 1.80 -7.25
CA ASP A 55 8.91 2.83 -6.23
C ASP A 55 9.64 4.10 -6.66
N ALA A 56 9.00 5.26 -6.48
CA ALA A 56 9.58 6.52 -6.95
C ALA A 56 10.89 6.82 -6.21
N ALA A 57 10.93 6.70 -4.88
CA ALA A 57 12.12 7.06 -4.11
C ALA A 57 13.32 6.16 -4.45
N GLY A 58 13.11 4.84 -4.48
CA GLY A 58 14.17 3.87 -4.76
C GLY A 58 14.71 3.87 -6.19
N ASN A 59 13.94 4.43 -7.14
CA ASN A 59 14.29 4.42 -8.56
C ASN A 59 14.52 5.83 -9.16
N PHE A 60 14.30 6.90 -8.40
CA PHE A 60 14.30 8.27 -8.91
C PHE A 60 15.62 8.69 -9.54
N GLU A 61 16.75 8.47 -8.84
CA GLU A 61 18.07 8.83 -9.35
C GLU A 61 18.34 8.23 -10.74
N ARG A 62 17.89 6.98 -10.94
CA ARG A 62 18.12 6.26 -12.21
C ARG A 62 17.22 6.76 -13.34
N TYR A 63 15.98 7.13 -13.05
CA TYR A 63 15.00 7.40 -14.09
C TYR A 63 14.64 8.87 -14.25
N ALA A 64 14.87 9.71 -13.25
CA ALA A 64 14.42 11.10 -13.26
C ALA A 64 14.87 11.88 -14.50
N ASN A 65 16.08 11.58 -15.03
CA ASN A 65 16.71 12.32 -16.13
C ASN A 65 17.19 11.43 -17.30
N SER A 66 16.83 10.14 -17.34
CA SER A 66 17.34 9.23 -18.37
C SER A 66 16.27 8.28 -18.91
N ILE A 67 15.79 8.58 -20.12
CA ILE A 67 14.91 7.69 -20.89
C ILE A 67 15.63 6.38 -21.24
N ASP A 68 16.93 6.42 -21.51
CA ASP A 68 17.69 5.22 -21.88
C ASP A 68 17.78 4.22 -20.73
N ASN A 69 17.89 4.70 -19.48
CA ASN A 69 17.83 3.83 -18.31
C ASN A 69 16.45 3.18 -18.15
N ILE A 70 15.37 3.92 -18.44
CA ILE A 70 14.01 3.37 -18.44
C ILE A 70 13.91 2.24 -19.48
N LYS A 71 14.34 2.50 -20.72
CA LYS A 71 14.33 1.50 -21.81
C LYS A 71 15.17 0.27 -21.50
N GLU A 72 16.35 0.46 -20.92
CA GLU A 72 17.25 -0.64 -20.53
C GLU A 72 16.58 -1.56 -19.51
N ASP A 73 16.06 -0.97 -18.44
CA ASP A 73 15.47 -1.77 -17.34
C ASP A 73 14.14 -2.40 -17.75
N LEU A 74 13.29 -1.72 -18.53
CA LEU A 74 12.06 -2.32 -19.05
C LEU A 74 12.31 -3.51 -19.97
N ARG A 75 13.39 -3.51 -20.77
CA ARG A 75 13.79 -4.70 -21.54
C ARG A 75 14.14 -5.85 -20.60
N LYS A 76 14.95 -5.60 -19.56
CA LYS A 76 15.32 -6.64 -18.57
C LYS A 76 14.08 -7.16 -17.82
N VAL A 77 13.14 -6.30 -17.46
CA VAL A 77 11.85 -6.67 -16.86
C VAL A 77 11.12 -7.65 -17.78
N LYS A 78 10.99 -7.33 -19.08
CA LYS A 78 10.33 -8.19 -20.07
C LYS A 78 11.07 -9.52 -20.26
N GLU A 79 12.39 -9.50 -20.41
CA GLU A 79 13.24 -10.67 -20.60
C GLU A 79 13.23 -11.61 -19.38
N THR A 80 13.02 -11.05 -18.18
CA THR A 80 12.86 -11.81 -16.93
C THR A 80 11.52 -12.52 -16.87
N GLY A 81 10.51 -12.07 -17.63
CA GLY A 81 9.19 -12.70 -17.73
C GLY A 81 8.09 -11.99 -16.98
N PHE A 82 8.32 -10.78 -16.49
CA PHE A 82 7.23 -9.92 -15.98
C PHE A 82 6.29 -9.51 -17.12
N THR A 83 5.02 -9.33 -16.79
CA THR A 83 3.98 -8.94 -17.75
C THR A 83 3.50 -7.51 -17.52
N ASP A 84 3.69 -7.02 -16.31
CA ASP A 84 3.15 -5.75 -15.84
C ASP A 84 4.21 -4.99 -15.01
N ILE A 85 4.18 -3.67 -15.09
CA ILE A 85 4.89 -2.78 -14.18
C ILE A 85 3.91 -1.93 -13.39
N VAL A 86 4.29 -1.59 -12.15
CA VAL A 86 3.58 -0.63 -11.31
C VAL A 86 4.53 0.55 -11.10
N VAL A 87 4.19 1.71 -11.63
CA VAL A 87 5.04 2.91 -11.57
C VAL A 87 4.46 3.88 -10.55
N ASP A 88 5.17 4.13 -9.45
CA ASP A 88 4.80 5.17 -8.51
C ASP A 88 5.06 6.55 -9.14
N VAL A 89 3.99 7.30 -9.31
CA VAL A 89 4.01 8.63 -9.96
C VAL A 89 3.61 9.76 -9.01
N ARG A 90 3.38 9.45 -7.74
CA ARG A 90 3.12 10.42 -6.67
C ARG A 90 3.71 9.93 -5.35
N PRO A 91 5.01 10.19 -5.12
CA PRO A 91 5.68 9.78 -3.89
C PRO A 91 5.21 10.56 -2.66
N THR A 92 5.88 10.34 -1.53
CA THR A 92 5.55 10.89 -0.21
C THR A 92 5.55 12.42 -0.12
N THR A 93 6.17 13.14 -1.07
CA THR A 93 6.10 14.61 -1.13
C THR A 93 4.69 15.13 -1.45
N GLY A 94 3.86 14.31 -2.09
CA GLY A 94 2.58 14.70 -2.65
C GLY A 94 2.66 15.39 -4.01
N ASP A 95 3.86 15.56 -4.56
CA ASP A 95 4.10 16.03 -5.93
C ASP A 95 3.99 14.88 -6.93
N VAL A 96 3.88 15.21 -8.21
CA VAL A 96 3.57 14.21 -9.25
C VAL A 96 4.62 14.13 -10.35
N LEU A 97 4.73 12.95 -10.97
CA LEU A 97 5.57 12.65 -12.13
C LEU A 97 4.75 12.54 -13.41
N PHE A 98 3.63 13.26 -13.46
CA PHE A 98 2.76 13.42 -14.63
C PHE A 98 2.20 14.85 -14.66
N LYS A 99 1.57 15.25 -15.77
CA LYS A 99 0.96 16.57 -15.86
C LYS A 99 -0.35 16.61 -15.10
N SER A 100 -0.44 17.51 -14.12
CA SER A 100 -1.65 17.75 -13.34
C SER A 100 -2.01 19.22 -13.32
N SER A 101 -3.30 19.52 -13.24
CA SER A 101 -3.84 20.88 -13.07
C SER A 101 -3.88 21.32 -11.60
N VAL A 102 -3.74 20.37 -10.66
CA VAL A 102 -3.93 20.61 -9.22
C VAL A 102 -2.70 20.29 -8.37
N ALA A 103 -1.73 19.53 -8.89
CA ALA A 103 -0.52 19.14 -8.19
C ALA A 103 0.74 19.68 -8.86
N GLU A 104 1.74 20.02 -8.03
CA GLU A 104 3.06 20.45 -8.51
C GLU A 104 3.86 19.27 -9.08
N PRO A 105 4.69 19.52 -10.12
CA PRO A 105 5.60 18.50 -10.61
C PRO A 105 6.70 18.20 -9.59
N LEU A 106 7.01 16.93 -9.43
CA LEU A 106 8.11 16.48 -8.57
C LEU A 106 9.45 16.98 -9.10
N LYS A 107 10.17 17.74 -8.30
CA LYS A 107 11.46 18.36 -8.67
C LYS A 107 12.65 17.61 -8.10
N ARG A 108 12.51 16.99 -6.93
CA ARG A 108 13.59 16.28 -6.24
C ARG A 108 13.08 15.27 -5.22
N ILE A 109 13.89 14.28 -4.95
CA ILE A 109 13.75 13.33 -3.83
C ILE A 109 15.10 13.18 -3.16
N ASP A 110 15.13 12.91 -1.86
CA ASP A 110 16.34 12.50 -1.17
C ASP A 110 16.74 11.08 -1.53
N ILE A 111 18.02 10.87 -1.76
CA ILE A 111 18.62 9.58 -2.06
C ILE A 111 19.82 9.34 -1.16
N TRP A 112 20.14 8.08 -0.92
CA TRP A 112 21.38 7.69 -0.27
C TRP A 112 22.53 7.65 -1.29
N SER A 113 23.61 8.33 -0.99
CA SER A 113 24.87 8.29 -1.73
C SER A 113 26.04 7.90 -0.81
N ASN A 114 27.23 7.68 -1.39
CA ASN A 114 28.45 7.43 -0.60
C ASN A 114 28.81 8.58 0.36
N ALA A 115 28.27 9.78 0.15
CA ALA A 115 28.44 10.95 1.01
C ALA A 115 27.34 11.12 2.06
N GLY A 116 26.34 10.22 2.10
CA GLY A 116 25.14 10.32 2.91
C GLY A 116 23.90 10.63 2.08
N TYR A 117 22.82 11.11 2.72
CA TYR A 117 21.62 11.53 2.01
C TYR A 117 21.84 12.86 1.29
N VAL A 118 21.46 12.91 0.02
CA VAL A 118 21.55 14.08 -0.86
C VAL A 118 20.27 14.20 -1.70
N TRP A 119 20.03 15.41 -2.24
CA TRP A 119 18.93 15.61 -3.18
C TRP A 119 19.31 15.10 -4.56
N ALA A 120 18.47 14.24 -5.13
CA ALA A 120 18.45 13.95 -6.56
C ALA A 120 17.43 14.88 -7.23
N GLU A 121 17.92 15.68 -8.19
CA GLU A 121 17.11 16.66 -8.90
C GLU A 121 16.59 16.09 -10.22
N ARG A 122 15.32 16.40 -10.55
CA ARG A 122 14.77 16.16 -11.88
C ARG A 122 14.83 17.45 -12.70
N THR A 123 15.64 17.41 -13.75
CA THR A 123 15.81 18.51 -14.70
C THR A 123 15.20 18.21 -16.08
N ALA A 124 14.81 16.97 -16.31
CA ALA A 124 14.19 16.55 -17.57
C ALA A 124 12.85 17.23 -17.81
N THR A 125 12.61 17.59 -19.06
CA THR A 125 11.36 18.26 -19.51
C THR A 125 10.35 17.33 -20.14
N TRP A 126 10.74 16.06 -20.41
CA TRP A 126 9.83 15.04 -20.94
C TRP A 126 8.89 14.53 -19.85
N ASP A 127 7.74 14.01 -20.26
CA ASP A 127 6.72 13.50 -19.37
C ASP A 127 7.11 12.09 -18.87
N TYR A 128 7.27 11.96 -17.57
CA TYR A 128 7.78 10.72 -16.93
C TYR A 128 6.80 9.56 -17.12
N LEU A 129 5.52 9.75 -16.76
CA LEU A 129 4.51 8.69 -16.88
C LEU A 129 4.29 8.32 -18.35
N GLN A 130 4.18 9.32 -19.25
CA GLN A 130 4.00 9.04 -20.67
C GLN A 130 5.17 8.22 -21.23
N THR A 131 6.39 8.50 -20.78
CA THR A 131 7.57 7.71 -21.22
C THR A 131 7.46 6.25 -20.79
N PHE A 132 7.03 5.96 -19.55
CA PHE A 132 6.83 4.58 -19.11
C PHE A 132 5.71 3.89 -19.89
N LEU A 133 4.60 4.59 -20.18
CA LEU A 133 3.52 4.08 -21.00
C LEU A 133 4.01 3.72 -22.41
N ASP A 134 4.69 4.66 -23.07
CA ASP A 134 5.16 4.46 -24.45
C ASP A 134 6.18 3.32 -24.55
N GLU A 135 7.18 3.29 -23.67
CA GLU A 135 8.24 2.28 -23.72
C GLU A 135 7.78 0.92 -23.17
N GLY A 136 6.92 0.90 -22.18
CA GLY A 136 6.32 -0.34 -21.63
C GLY A 136 5.42 -1.02 -22.67
N HIS A 137 4.52 -0.27 -23.29
CA HIS A 137 3.61 -0.80 -24.31
C HIS A 137 4.33 -1.30 -25.56
N LYS A 138 5.43 -0.64 -26.01
CA LYS A 138 6.28 -1.13 -27.10
C LYS A 138 6.86 -2.52 -26.83
N LEU A 139 7.08 -2.87 -25.57
CA LEU A 139 7.57 -4.17 -25.12
C LEU A 139 6.43 -5.16 -24.81
N GLY A 140 5.17 -4.74 -24.94
CA GLY A 140 4.01 -5.54 -24.55
C GLY A 140 3.93 -5.77 -23.04
N LEU A 141 4.41 -4.83 -22.23
CA LEU A 141 4.16 -4.73 -20.80
C LEU A 141 2.92 -3.90 -20.55
N LYS A 142 2.10 -4.28 -19.58
CA LYS A 142 1.07 -3.39 -19.04
C LYS A 142 1.69 -2.41 -18.06
N VAL A 143 1.21 -1.16 -18.10
CA VAL A 143 1.73 -0.07 -17.27
C VAL A 143 0.63 0.41 -16.34
N ASN A 144 0.81 0.16 -15.05
CA ASN A 144 -0.10 0.57 -14.02
C ASN A 144 0.51 1.76 -13.25
N ALA A 145 -0.22 2.85 -13.12
CA ALA A 145 0.22 4.03 -12.37
C ALA A 145 -0.20 3.91 -10.90
N CYS A 146 0.74 4.14 -9.98
CA CYS A 146 0.48 4.12 -8.54
C CYS A 146 0.63 5.52 -7.95
N ILE A 147 -0.21 5.86 -6.97
CA ILE A 147 -0.07 7.08 -6.17
C ILE A 147 -0.11 6.79 -4.68
N ASN A 148 0.75 7.45 -3.89
CA ASN A 148 0.61 7.51 -2.44
C ASN A 148 -0.52 8.49 -2.08
N THR A 149 -1.73 7.98 -1.86
CA THR A 149 -2.98 8.75 -1.90
C THR A 149 -3.05 9.84 -0.84
N PHE A 150 -3.08 9.46 0.44
CA PHE A 150 -3.24 10.42 1.54
C PHE A 150 -1.90 10.86 2.15
N VAL A 151 -0.90 11.11 1.32
CA VAL A 151 0.41 11.61 1.79
C VAL A 151 0.71 12.95 1.16
N GLY A 152 1.32 13.88 1.93
CA GLY A 152 1.58 15.25 1.47
C GLY A 152 2.90 15.84 1.94
N GLY A 153 3.81 15.05 2.50
CA GLY A 153 5.11 15.49 2.95
C GLY A 153 5.80 14.51 3.87
N TYR A 154 7.04 14.75 4.17
CA TYR A 154 7.83 13.92 5.08
C TYR A 154 9.05 14.64 5.64
N LEU A 155 9.59 14.10 6.74
CA LEU A 155 10.87 14.46 7.28
C LEU A 155 11.95 13.70 6.52
N CYS A 156 12.78 14.43 5.76
CA CYS A 156 13.92 13.86 5.06
C CYS A 156 15.00 13.47 6.07
N PRO A 157 15.66 12.32 5.89
CA PRO A 157 16.65 11.85 6.86
C PRO A 157 17.90 12.73 6.91
N TYR A 158 18.60 12.66 8.03
CA TYR A 158 19.95 13.19 8.25
C TYR A 158 20.16 14.66 7.88
N GLY A 159 19.21 15.52 8.28
CA GLY A 159 19.40 16.97 8.23
C GLY A 159 19.04 17.63 6.90
N LEU A 160 18.49 16.91 5.93
CA LEU A 160 17.94 17.51 4.72
C LEU A 160 16.68 18.33 4.97
N GLY A 161 16.03 18.16 6.15
CA GLY A 161 14.86 18.91 6.56
C GLY A 161 13.56 18.27 6.13
N TYR A 162 12.53 19.09 5.98
CA TYR A 162 11.19 18.64 5.60
C TYR A 162 10.92 18.94 4.13
N GLU A 163 10.22 18.06 3.43
CA GLU A 163 9.81 18.26 2.03
C GLU A 163 8.35 17.84 1.83
N GLY A 164 7.68 18.47 0.88
CA GLY A 164 6.35 18.11 0.42
C GLY A 164 5.36 19.27 0.39
N MET A 165 4.20 19.01 -0.20
CA MET A 165 3.16 20.00 -0.45
C MET A 165 2.65 20.68 0.84
N LEU A 166 2.56 19.94 1.95
CA LEU A 166 2.11 20.46 3.24
C LEU A 166 3.10 21.46 3.86
N TYR A 167 4.39 21.34 3.54
CA TYR A 167 5.43 22.25 4.05
C TYR A 167 5.62 23.49 3.19
N ARG A 168 5.31 23.39 1.90
CA ARG A 168 5.46 24.53 0.98
C ARG A 168 4.26 25.48 1.00
N ASP A 169 3.08 24.99 1.38
CA ASP A 169 1.85 25.79 1.41
C ASP A 169 1.25 25.76 2.82
N ALA A 170 1.49 26.81 3.58
CA ALA A 170 0.98 26.94 4.95
C ALA A 170 -0.57 26.91 5.05
N SER A 171 -1.29 27.27 3.98
CA SER A 171 -2.75 27.20 3.94
C SER A 171 -3.28 25.77 4.01
N LYS A 172 -2.46 24.80 3.58
CA LYS A 172 -2.77 23.36 3.60
C LYS A 172 -2.49 22.69 4.93
N LYS A 173 -1.97 23.39 5.94
CA LYS A 173 -1.77 22.83 7.28
C LYS A 173 -3.06 22.20 7.85
N LYS A 174 -4.22 22.76 7.55
CA LYS A 174 -5.54 22.21 7.94
C LYS A 174 -5.89 20.88 7.25
N TRP A 175 -5.16 20.50 6.18
CA TRP A 175 -5.32 19.22 5.50
C TRP A 175 -4.59 18.08 6.19
N ALA A 176 -3.62 18.39 7.06
CA ALA A 176 -2.87 17.38 7.79
C ALA A 176 -3.69 16.76 8.92
N THR A 177 -3.39 15.52 9.26
CA THR A 177 -4.03 14.80 10.37
C THR A 177 -3.69 15.43 11.73
N VAL A 178 -4.59 15.21 12.69
CA VAL A 178 -4.46 15.61 14.10
C VAL A 178 -4.38 14.36 14.96
N ILE A 179 -3.31 14.21 15.70
CA ILE A 179 -3.11 13.07 16.59
C ILE A 179 -3.49 13.34 18.02
N ASN A 180 -3.95 12.31 18.71
CA ASN A 180 -4.28 12.32 20.14
C ASN A 180 -3.11 11.76 20.95
N ALA A 181 -1.91 12.34 20.77
CA ALA A 181 -0.70 11.96 21.48
C ALA A 181 -0.43 12.88 22.68
N THR A 182 0.38 12.40 23.62
CA THR A 182 0.87 13.22 24.76
C THR A 182 -0.25 13.89 25.61
N GLY A 183 -1.47 13.32 25.60
CA GLY A 183 -2.60 13.85 26.36
C GLY A 183 -3.27 15.08 25.77
N ARG A 184 -2.96 15.44 24.52
CA ARG A 184 -3.57 16.56 23.78
C ARG A 184 -3.69 16.24 22.30
N GLN A 185 -4.56 16.95 21.61
CA GLN A 185 -4.68 16.92 20.15
C GLN A 185 -3.60 17.81 19.54
N VAL A 186 -2.80 17.26 18.61
CA VAL A 186 -1.69 17.96 17.96
C VAL A 186 -1.76 17.72 16.47
N ASN A 187 -1.78 18.80 15.68
CA ASN A 187 -1.62 18.66 14.23
C ASN A 187 -0.23 18.08 13.91
N THR A 188 -0.17 17.09 13.03
CA THR A 188 1.08 16.37 12.71
C THR A 188 2.16 17.29 12.14
N MET A 189 1.78 18.42 11.55
CA MET A 189 2.73 19.46 11.10
C MET A 189 3.42 20.21 12.25
N ASP A 190 2.90 20.13 13.47
CA ASP A 190 3.49 20.74 14.67
C ASP A 190 4.40 19.79 15.45
N LEU A 191 4.59 18.56 14.95
CA LEU A 191 5.44 17.54 15.58
C LEU A 191 6.93 17.63 15.19
N GLN A 192 7.33 18.69 14.50
CA GLN A 192 8.71 18.88 14.09
C GLN A 192 9.66 18.79 15.29
N ASN A 193 10.66 17.89 15.20
CA ASN A 193 11.65 17.62 16.24
C ASN A 193 11.11 16.94 17.52
N TYR A 194 9.91 16.39 17.53
CA TYR A 194 9.43 15.52 18.62
C TYR A 194 9.86 14.06 18.38
N GLU A 195 10.12 13.33 19.47
CA GLU A 195 10.42 11.88 19.38
C GLU A 195 9.28 11.07 18.76
N THR A 196 8.05 11.61 18.80
CA THR A 196 6.84 11.04 18.20
C THR A 196 6.65 11.43 16.73
N ASP A 197 7.58 12.17 16.11
CA ASP A 197 7.49 12.47 14.68
C ASP A 197 7.96 11.28 13.85
N TRP A 198 7.01 10.58 13.24
CA TRP A 198 7.27 9.40 12.40
C TRP A 198 7.66 9.76 10.96
N GLY A 199 7.90 11.01 10.68
CA GLY A 199 8.44 11.51 9.44
C GLY A 199 7.40 11.74 8.36
N VAL A 200 6.53 10.81 8.03
CA VAL A 200 5.53 10.97 6.96
C VAL A 200 4.34 11.80 7.45
N LYS A 201 3.92 12.78 6.64
CA LYS A 201 2.76 13.64 6.90
C LYS A 201 1.60 13.23 6.01
N PHE A 202 0.51 12.85 6.65
CA PHE A 202 -0.69 12.42 5.97
C PHE A 202 -1.72 13.54 5.86
N LEU A 203 -2.46 13.51 4.77
CA LEU A 203 -3.67 14.29 4.56
C LEU A 203 -4.82 13.61 5.30
N ASN A 204 -5.72 14.41 5.88
CA ASN A 204 -6.88 13.90 6.60
C ASN A 204 -7.93 13.33 5.64
N PRO A 205 -8.23 12.03 5.68
CA PRO A 205 -9.22 11.44 4.78
C PRO A 205 -10.66 11.94 5.00
N ALA A 206 -10.99 12.45 6.19
CA ALA A 206 -12.30 13.00 6.49
C ALA A 206 -12.47 14.47 6.04
N ASN A 207 -11.41 15.11 5.54
CA ASN A 207 -11.47 16.47 5.04
C ASN A 207 -11.97 16.50 3.58
N ASN A 208 -13.11 17.16 3.33
CA ASN A 208 -13.71 17.23 2.00
C ASN A 208 -12.80 17.94 0.96
N GLU A 209 -12.08 19.00 1.34
CA GLU A 209 -11.14 19.68 0.43
C GLU A 209 -10.01 18.74 -0.02
N VAL A 210 -9.55 17.86 0.88
CA VAL A 210 -8.55 16.82 0.57
C VAL A 210 -9.12 15.80 -0.42
N GLN A 211 -10.34 15.32 -0.19
CA GLN A 211 -10.99 14.39 -1.10
C GLN A 211 -11.18 15.00 -2.50
N GLU A 212 -11.70 16.22 -2.59
CA GLU A 212 -11.90 16.93 -3.87
C GLU A 212 -10.58 17.14 -4.64
N TYR A 213 -9.51 17.50 -3.91
CA TYR A 213 -8.17 17.63 -4.48
C TYR A 213 -7.68 16.30 -5.07
N LEU A 214 -7.82 15.20 -4.32
CA LEU A 214 -7.37 13.88 -4.76
C LEU A 214 -8.23 13.33 -5.92
N LEU A 215 -9.53 13.57 -5.94
CA LEU A 215 -10.40 13.20 -7.05
C LEU A 215 -10.00 13.96 -8.33
N SER A 216 -9.75 15.28 -8.24
CA SER A 216 -9.27 16.06 -9.37
C SER A 216 -7.91 15.56 -9.90
N LEU A 217 -7.02 15.16 -9.00
CA LEU A 217 -5.72 14.58 -9.34
C LEU A 217 -5.88 13.21 -10.04
N LEU A 218 -6.81 12.38 -9.60
CA LEU A 218 -7.13 11.10 -10.24
C LEU A 218 -7.74 11.29 -11.63
N SER A 219 -8.59 12.32 -11.80
CA SER A 219 -9.11 12.71 -13.11
C SER A 219 -7.97 13.07 -14.09
N ASP A 220 -6.97 13.85 -13.64
CA ASP A 220 -5.81 14.18 -14.46
C ASP A 220 -4.98 12.93 -14.80
N LEU A 221 -4.76 12.03 -13.83
CA LEU A 221 -4.04 10.77 -14.04
C LEU A 221 -4.77 9.85 -15.02
N ALA A 222 -6.09 9.74 -14.92
CA ALA A 222 -6.91 8.89 -15.79
C ALA A 222 -6.87 9.32 -17.27
N LYS A 223 -6.60 10.61 -17.57
CA LYS A 223 -6.43 11.12 -18.96
C LYS A 223 -5.23 10.48 -19.67
N TYR A 224 -4.25 9.95 -18.95
CA TYR A 224 -3.14 9.18 -19.53
C TYR A 224 -3.54 7.79 -19.99
N LYS A 225 -4.70 7.29 -19.56
CA LYS A 225 -5.22 5.96 -19.87
C LYS A 225 -4.21 4.82 -19.57
N PRO A 226 -3.62 4.76 -18.36
CA PRO A 226 -2.80 3.64 -18.00
C PRO A 226 -3.63 2.35 -17.97
N ASP A 227 -2.99 1.17 -18.04
CA ASP A 227 -3.70 -0.12 -17.93
C ASP A 227 -4.37 -0.29 -16.56
N GLY A 228 -3.82 0.34 -15.51
CA GLY A 228 -4.43 0.39 -14.19
C GLY A 228 -4.01 1.63 -13.40
N ILE A 229 -4.84 2.03 -12.43
CA ILE A 229 -4.52 3.02 -11.41
C ILE A 229 -4.61 2.33 -10.05
N ILE A 230 -3.57 2.51 -9.22
CA ILE A 230 -3.44 1.88 -7.91
C ILE A 230 -3.36 2.97 -6.85
N LEU A 231 -4.20 2.86 -5.84
CA LEU A 231 -4.15 3.71 -4.67
C LEU A 231 -3.31 3.01 -3.59
N ASP A 232 -2.06 3.42 -3.40
CA ASP A 232 -1.27 3.10 -2.22
C ASP A 232 -1.53 4.14 -1.13
N ARG A 233 -1.28 3.79 0.13
CA ARG A 233 -1.52 4.64 1.32
C ARG A 233 -2.87 5.34 1.29
N CYS A 234 -3.88 4.69 0.71
CA CYS A 234 -5.29 5.11 0.77
C CYS A 234 -5.85 4.72 2.15
N ARG A 235 -5.37 5.40 3.19
CA ARG A 235 -5.59 5.08 4.59
C ARG A 235 -5.28 6.28 5.49
N TYR A 236 -5.64 6.16 6.76
CA TYR A 236 -5.15 7.07 7.78
C TYR A 236 -3.65 6.88 8.02
N ASP A 237 -3.06 7.78 8.79
CA ASP A 237 -1.63 7.88 9.02
C ASP A 237 -1.02 6.74 9.86
N ASP A 238 0.30 6.78 9.99
CA ASP A 238 1.07 5.77 10.72
C ASP A 238 0.95 5.87 12.25
N TYR A 239 0.24 6.88 12.77
CA TYR A 239 -0.11 6.98 14.19
C TYR A 239 -1.26 6.04 14.59
N GLY A 240 -1.88 5.38 13.63
CA GLY A 240 -2.84 4.32 13.84
C GLY A 240 -4.07 4.78 14.62
N LEU A 241 -4.33 4.20 15.79
CA LEU A 241 -5.49 4.53 16.63
C LEU A 241 -5.41 5.93 17.28
N MET A 242 -4.25 6.58 17.23
CA MET A 242 -4.10 7.95 17.72
C MET A 242 -4.49 9.00 16.68
N SER A 243 -4.99 8.63 15.52
CA SER A 243 -5.37 9.52 14.40
C SER A 243 -6.71 9.08 13.76
N ASP A 244 -7.48 9.97 13.12
CA ASP A 244 -7.37 11.45 13.10
C ASP A 244 -8.40 12.05 14.06
N PHE A 245 -8.00 12.94 14.92
CA PHE A 245 -8.88 13.60 15.89
C PHE A 245 -9.05 15.10 15.60
N SER A 246 -9.08 15.47 14.32
CA SER A 246 -9.38 16.83 13.88
C SER A 246 -10.82 17.24 14.18
N PRO A 247 -11.12 18.56 14.17
CA PRO A 247 -12.48 19.05 14.25
C PRO A 247 -13.38 18.51 13.13
N GLU A 248 -12.83 18.34 11.92
CA GLU A 248 -13.52 17.79 10.76
C GLU A 248 -13.92 16.34 11.03
N SER A 249 -12.98 15.50 11.47
CA SER A 249 -13.28 14.10 11.81
C SER A 249 -14.28 13.97 12.95
N ARG A 250 -14.24 14.89 13.94
CA ARG A 250 -15.25 14.94 14.98
C ARG A 250 -16.64 15.20 14.41
N THR A 251 -16.76 16.23 13.57
CA THR A 251 -18.04 16.62 12.96
C THR A 251 -18.65 15.48 12.15
N GLU A 252 -17.85 14.87 11.26
CA GLU A 252 -18.30 13.76 10.42
C GLU A 252 -18.64 12.51 11.25
N PHE A 253 -17.91 12.27 12.33
CA PHE A 253 -18.22 11.16 13.24
C PHE A 253 -19.53 11.37 13.99
N GLU A 254 -19.77 12.59 14.52
CA GLU A 254 -21.03 12.93 15.20
C GLU A 254 -22.23 12.81 14.25
N LEU A 255 -22.07 13.19 12.97
CA LEU A 255 -23.06 12.93 11.92
C LEU A 255 -23.29 11.44 11.69
N PHE A 256 -22.22 10.65 11.67
CA PHE A 256 -22.28 9.19 11.46
C PHE A 256 -23.02 8.46 12.57
N ILE A 257 -22.82 8.86 13.83
CA ILE A 257 -23.49 8.23 14.99
C ILE A 257 -24.86 8.86 15.32
N GLY A 258 -25.18 10.04 14.74
CA GLY A 258 -26.45 10.76 14.96
C GLY A 258 -26.54 11.48 16.29
N GLU A 259 -25.43 11.63 17.01
CA GLU A 259 -25.39 12.31 18.30
C GLU A 259 -24.02 12.99 18.56
N SER A 260 -23.96 13.96 19.48
CA SER A 260 -22.72 14.63 19.86
C SER A 260 -21.90 13.78 20.84
N VAL A 261 -20.57 13.79 20.65
CA VAL A 261 -19.63 13.14 21.57
C VAL A 261 -19.32 14.09 22.73
N GLU A 262 -19.80 13.74 23.92
CA GLU A 262 -19.73 14.60 25.11
C GLU A 262 -18.27 14.89 25.52
N ASN A 263 -17.44 13.86 25.60
CA ASN A 263 -16.03 13.97 26.01
C ASN A 263 -15.11 13.54 24.86
N PHE A 264 -15.07 14.34 23.77
CA PHE A 264 -14.15 14.08 22.67
C PHE A 264 -12.73 14.53 23.02
N PRO A 265 -11.67 13.75 22.81
CA PRO A 265 -11.66 12.41 22.20
C PRO A 265 -11.75 11.24 23.21
N ALA A 266 -11.88 11.49 24.50
CA ALA A 266 -11.80 10.47 25.56
C ALA A 266 -12.87 9.39 25.46
N ASP A 267 -14.08 9.73 24.96
CA ASP A 267 -15.17 8.76 24.73
C ASP A 267 -14.86 7.81 23.55
N ILE A 268 -13.85 8.12 22.74
CA ILE A 268 -13.33 7.25 21.65
C ILE A 268 -12.09 6.51 22.11
N MET A 269 -11.07 7.26 22.53
CA MET A 269 -9.79 6.76 23.00
C MET A 269 -9.26 7.72 24.08
N LYS A 270 -8.85 7.21 25.22
CA LYS A 270 -8.28 8.06 26.28
C LYS A 270 -7.01 8.73 25.78
N PRO A 271 -6.87 10.06 25.92
CA PRO A 271 -5.73 10.80 25.41
C PRO A 271 -4.37 10.24 25.86
N GLY A 272 -3.46 10.04 24.90
CA GLY A 272 -2.11 9.51 25.17
C GLY A 272 -2.07 8.05 25.61
N THR A 273 -3.15 7.29 25.39
CA THR A 273 -3.23 5.86 25.71
C THR A 273 -3.89 5.08 24.57
N ASP A 274 -3.83 3.76 24.65
CA ASP A 274 -4.56 2.80 23.80
C ASP A 274 -5.83 2.26 24.47
N ILE A 275 -6.32 2.93 25.53
CA ILE A 275 -7.50 2.51 26.29
C ILE A 275 -8.75 2.97 25.56
N PRO A 276 -9.61 2.03 25.07
CA PRO A 276 -10.83 2.36 24.35
C PRO A 276 -11.86 3.08 25.21
N GLY A 277 -12.55 4.06 24.62
CA GLY A 277 -13.77 4.67 25.16
C GLY A 277 -15.03 3.96 24.66
N LYS A 278 -16.21 4.49 25.05
CA LYS A 278 -17.53 3.91 24.70
C LYS A 278 -17.78 3.86 23.18
N TRP A 279 -17.20 4.79 22.41
CA TRP A 279 -17.38 4.93 20.97
C TRP A 279 -16.30 4.26 20.11
N TYR A 280 -15.36 3.54 20.72
CA TYR A 280 -14.20 3.00 20.04
C TYR A 280 -14.51 2.17 18.77
N LYS A 281 -15.47 1.22 18.88
CA LYS A 281 -15.84 0.38 17.73
C LYS A 281 -16.53 1.19 16.63
N ARG A 282 -17.41 2.13 17.02
CA ARG A 282 -18.07 3.02 16.07
C ARG A 282 -17.08 3.94 15.37
N TRP A 283 -16.03 4.39 16.09
CA TRP A 283 -14.95 5.17 15.50
C TRP A 283 -14.16 4.36 14.45
N ASN A 284 -13.86 3.10 14.72
CA ASN A 284 -13.22 2.22 13.74
C ASN A 284 -14.11 2.03 12.51
N ALA A 285 -15.41 1.84 12.68
CA ALA A 285 -16.38 1.73 11.59
C ALA A 285 -16.47 3.04 10.79
N PHE A 286 -16.50 4.19 11.45
CA PHE A 286 -16.48 5.52 10.80
C PHE A 286 -15.24 5.71 9.94
N ARG A 287 -14.06 5.39 10.46
CA ARG A 287 -12.79 5.52 9.70
C ARG A 287 -12.79 4.59 8.48
N ALA A 288 -13.25 3.35 8.65
CA ALA A 288 -13.40 2.41 7.53
C ALA A 288 -14.40 2.93 6.49
N LYS A 289 -15.54 3.50 6.92
CA LYS A 289 -16.53 4.14 6.04
C LYS A 289 -15.93 5.30 5.26
N THR A 290 -15.14 6.14 5.89
CA THR A 290 -14.49 7.30 5.23
C THR A 290 -13.61 6.85 4.07
N ILE A 291 -12.82 5.81 4.27
CA ILE A 291 -11.98 5.26 3.19
C ILE A 291 -12.82 4.52 2.13
N HIS A 292 -13.79 3.71 2.56
CA HIS A 292 -14.73 3.04 1.65
C HIS A 292 -15.43 4.03 0.72
N ASP A 293 -16.01 5.09 1.26
CA ASP A 293 -16.74 6.09 0.46
C ASP A 293 -15.81 6.85 -0.50
N PHE A 294 -14.56 7.12 -0.06
CA PHE A 294 -13.56 7.71 -0.93
C PHE A 294 -13.16 6.76 -2.09
N ILE A 295 -13.00 5.46 -1.83
CA ILE A 295 -12.69 4.46 -2.85
C ILE A 295 -13.77 4.44 -3.93
N ILE A 296 -15.05 4.46 -3.56
CA ILE A 296 -16.17 4.51 -4.52
C ILE A 296 -16.10 5.76 -5.38
N LYS A 297 -15.94 6.94 -4.77
CA LYS A 297 -15.83 8.21 -5.50
C LYS A 297 -14.62 8.19 -6.45
N ALA A 298 -13.49 7.66 -6.01
CA ALA A 298 -12.26 7.56 -6.79
C ALA A 298 -12.42 6.60 -7.98
N HIS A 299 -13.05 5.43 -7.76
CA HIS A 299 -13.41 4.50 -8.83
C HIS A 299 -14.28 5.19 -9.88
N ASP A 300 -15.37 5.83 -9.46
CA ASP A 300 -16.31 6.48 -10.37
C ASP A 300 -15.65 7.62 -11.17
N GLU A 301 -14.78 8.42 -10.53
CA GLU A 301 -14.03 9.49 -11.20
C GLU A 301 -13.08 8.92 -12.27
N VAL A 302 -12.33 7.86 -11.94
CA VAL A 302 -11.44 7.21 -12.91
C VAL A 302 -12.22 6.62 -14.08
N LYS A 303 -13.31 5.90 -13.79
CA LYS A 303 -14.15 5.27 -14.83
C LYS A 303 -14.88 6.28 -15.70
N ALA A 304 -15.25 7.45 -15.17
CA ALA A 304 -15.85 8.53 -15.95
C ALA A 304 -14.88 9.09 -17.01
N VAL A 305 -13.58 9.15 -16.71
CA VAL A 305 -12.54 9.67 -17.62
C VAL A 305 -11.97 8.57 -18.52
N SER A 306 -11.71 7.39 -17.99
CA SER A 306 -11.10 6.25 -18.69
C SER A 306 -11.77 4.93 -18.27
N PRO A 307 -12.86 4.53 -18.93
CA PRO A 307 -13.63 3.32 -18.57
C PRO A 307 -12.81 2.03 -18.61
N ASP A 308 -11.82 1.95 -19.50
CA ASP A 308 -10.98 0.77 -19.70
C ASP A 308 -9.83 0.67 -18.71
N THR A 309 -9.45 1.77 -18.02
CA THR A 309 -8.42 1.75 -16.99
C THR A 309 -8.91 0.96 -15.78
N ARG A 310 -8.17 -0.07 -15.40
CA ARG A 310 -8.48 -0.86 -14.19
C ARG A 310 -8.20 -0.03 -12.94
N PHE A 311 -9.03 -0.15 -11.92
CA PHE A 311 -8.89 0.57 -10.66
C PHE A 311 -8.65 -0.39 -9.50
N GLY A 312 -7.65 -0.14 -8.68
CA GLY A 312 -7.30 -1.00 -7.58
C GLY A 312 -6.57 -0.30 -6.44
N THR A 313 -6.28 -1.06 -5.39
CA THR A 313 -5.55 -0.57 -4.22
C THR A 313 -4.40 -1.51 -3.86
N TYR A 314 -3.40 -0.95 -3.15
CA TYR A 314 -2.43 -1.72 -2.39
C TYR A 314 -2.75 -1.64 -0.91
N VAL A 315 -2.71 -2.78 -0.23
CA VAL A 315 -2.87 -2.89 1.23
C VAL A 315 -1.92 -3.93 1.81
N GLY A 316 -1.60 -3.81 3.09
CA GLY A 316 -0.92 -4.88 3.82
C GLY A 316 -1.85 -6.06 4.07
N ALA A 317 -1.35 -7.28 3.87
CA ALA A 317 -2.13 -8.51 4.08
C ALA A 317 -2.41 -8.82 5.56
N TRP A 318 -1.83 -8.07 6.50
CA TRP A 318 -2.03 -8.20 7.95
C TRP A 318 -3.37 -7.59 8.41
N TYR A 319 -4.46 -8.23 8.02
CA TYR A 319 -5.82 -7.76 8.31
C TYR A 319 -6.08 -7.57 9.82
N SER A 320 -5.49 -8.44 10.65
CA SER A 320 -5.64 -8.43 12.10
C SER A 320 -5.31 -7.09 12.76
N THR A 321 -4.43 -6.30 12.16
CA THR A 321 -4.00 -4.98 12.67
C THR A 321 -4.28 -3.83 11.71
N TYR A 322 -4.68 -4.09 10.47
CA TYR A 322 -4.85 -3.05 9.44
C TYR A 322 -6.00 -2.07 9.76
N TYR A 323 -6.98 -2.49 10.57
CA TYR A 323 -8.04 -1.60 11.07
C TYR A 323 -7.50 -0.39 11.82
N THR A 324 -6.29 -0.47 12.41
CA THR A 324 -5.65 0.67 13.09
C THR A 324 -5.36 1.82 12.14
N SER A 325 -5.19 1.55 10.86
CA SER A 325 -5.05 2.54 9.79
C SER A 325 -6.39 2.98 9.19
N GLY A 326 -7.53 2.61 9.81
CA GLY A 326 -8.87 3.03 9.40
C GLY A 326 -9.34 2.41 8.09
N VAL A 327 -8.96 1.16 7.81
CA VAL A 327 -9.27 0.49 6.54
C VAL A 327 -9.92 -0.86 6.75
N ASN A 328 -11.00 -1.12 6.03
CA ASN A 328 -11.56 -2.45 5.82
C ASN A 328 -11.46 -2.84 4.33
N TRP A 329 -10.38 -3.50 3.95
CA TRP A 329 -10.15 -3.92 2.57
C TRP A 329 -10.81 -5.27 2.21
N ALA A 330 -11.50 -5.90 3.15
CA ALA A 330 -12.19 -7.17 2.93
C ALA A 330 -13.47 -6.97 2.07
N SER A 331 -14.03 -8.08 1.62
CA SER A 331 -15.40 -8.12 1.08
C SER A 331 -16.44 -7.71 2.13
N PRO A 332 -17.51 -7.01 1.76
CA PRO A 332 -18.64 -6.77 2.68
C PRO A 332 -19.36 -8.05 3.11
N LYS A 333 -19.09 -9.19 2.45
CA LYS A 333 -19.59 -10.51 2.86
C LYS A 333 -18.83 -11.10 4.05
N TYR A 334 -17.58 -10.65 4.28
CA TYR A 334 -16.78 -11.08 5.42
C TYR A 334 -17.14 -10.27 6.67
N ASN A 335 -17.58 -10.94 7.73
CA ASN A 335 -18.00 -10.29 8.97
C ASN A 335 -16.94 -10.41 10.09
N PRO A 336 -16.07 -9.42 10.29
CA PRO A 336 -15.05 -9.48 11.34
C PRO A 336 -15.63 -9.43 12.75
N ALA A 337 -16.83 -8.88 12.95
CA ALA A 337 -17.49 -8.88 14.26
C ALA A 337 -17.93 -10.27 14.72
N ALA A 338 -18.17 -11.19 13.78
CA ALA A 338 -18.47 -12.58 14.08
C ALA A 338 -17.22 -13.42 14.33
N ASP A 339 -16.03 -12.93 13.96
CA ASP A 339 -14.75 -13.56 14.26
C ASP A 339 -14.31 -13.17 15.68
N GLY A 340 -14.17 -14.17 16.57
CA GLY A 340 -13.79 -13.94 17.97
C GLY A 340 -12.48 -13.15 18.14
N SER A 341 -11.57 -13.20 17.15
CA SER A 341 -10.32 -12.46 17.16
C SER A 341 -10.52 -10.96 16.93
N TYR A 342 -11.57 -10.55 16.21
CA TYR A 342 -11.77 -9.18 15.76
C TYR A 342 -12.95 -8.46 16.44
N SER A 343 -13.84 -9.20 17.10
CA SER A 343 -15.03 -8.64 17.79
C SER A 343 -14.71 -7.58 18.85
N ARG A 344 -13.46 -7.51 19.34
CA ARG A 344 -13.00 -6.49 20.28
C ARG A 344 -12.91 -5.08 19.69
N TRP A 345 -12.70 -4.96 18.37
CA TRP A 345 -12.54 -3.68 17.67
C TRP A 345 -13.56 -3.47 16.54
N ALA A 346 -14.21 -4.51 16.03
CA ALA A 346 -15.29 -4.44 15.06
C ALA A 346 -16.67 -4.51 15.75
N ASP A 347 -17.63 -3.76 15.23
CA ASP A 347 -19.06 -3.93 15.51
C ASP A 347 -19.77 -4.61 14.32
N SER A 348 -21.09 -4.81 14.43
CA SER A 348 -21.85 -5.62 13.49
C SER A 348 -21.92 -5.08 12.07
N ASP A 349 -21.83 -3.76 11.92
CA ASP A 349 -21.91 -3.05 10.64
C ASP A 349 -20.54 -2.68 10.05
N TYR A 350 -19.42 -2.99 10.75
CA TYR A 350 -18.06 -2.76 10.22
C TYR A 350 -17.84 -3.45 8.86
N LYS A 351 -18.44 -4.62 8.65
CA LYS A 351 -18.38 -5.35 7.38
C LYS A 351 -18.94 -4.56 6.20
N ASP A 352 -19.94 -3.71 6.42
CA ASP A 352 -20.61 -2.94 5.38
C ASP A 352 -19.70 -1.86 4.77
N TYR A 353 -18.54 -1.60 5.39
CA TYR A 353 -17.48 -0.71 4.92
C TYR A 353 -16.29 -1.46 4.34
N GLY A 354 -16.42 -2.74 4.03
CA GLY A 354 -15.51 -3.47 3.16
C GLY A 354 -15.67 -3.01 1.72
N TYR A 355 -14.56 -2.84 0.99
CA TYR A 355 -14.60 -2.25 -0.35
C TYR A 355 -14.05 -3.15 -1.48
N ALA A 356 -13.80 -4.41 -1.20
CA ALA A 356 -13.26 -5.33 -2.21
C ALA A 356 -14.08 -5.40 -3.49
N ASP A 357 -15.41 -5.36 -3.38
CA ASP A 357 -16.38 -5.42 -4.49
C ASP A 357 -16.46 -4.14 -5.34
N HIS A 358 -15.77 -3.07 -4.92
CA HIS A 358 -15.64 -1.81 -5.68
C HIS A 358 -14.32 -1.70 -6.46
N LEU A 359 -13.53 -2.78 -6.53
CA LEU A 359 -12.22 -2.80 -7.18
C LEU A 359 -12.20 -3.75 -8.37
N ASP A 360 -11.39 -3.42 -9.39
CA ASP A 360 -11.06 -4.34 -10.49
C ASP A 360 -9.93 -5.31 -10.11
N PHE A 361 -9.08 -4.96 -9.13
CA PHE A 361 -8.01 -5.79 -8.57
C PHE A 361 -7.48 -5.20 -7.27
N ILE A 362 -6.79 -6.03 -6.45
CA ILE A 362 -6.15 -5.58 -5.22
C ILE A 362 -4.77 -6.22 -5.05
N PHE A 363 -3.81 -5.45 -4.54
CA PHE A 363 -2.50 -5.94 -4.13
C PHE A 363 -2.45 -6.15 -2.62
N LEU A 364 -2.02 -7.33 -2.20
CA LEU A 364 -1.82 -7.72 -0.81
C LEU A 364 -0.32 -7.83 -0.50
N GLY A 365 0.23 -6.89 0.26
CA GLY A 365 1.61 -6.92 0.72
C GLY A 365 1.87 -8.09 1.66
N ALA A 366 2.56 -9.11 1.20
CA ALA A 366 2.91 -10.31 1.96
C ALA A 366 4.32 -10.18 2.55
N TYR A 367 4.54 -9.11 3.34
CA TYR A 367 5.86 -8.70 3.83
C TYR A 367 6.25 -9.49 5.08
N ALA A 368 6.77 -10.70 4.85
CA ALA A 368 7.26 -11.59 5.89
C ALA A 368 8.79 -11.63 5.92
N ALA A 369 9.35 -12.11 7.03
CA ALA A 369 10.78 -12.34 7.14
C ALA A 369 11.28 -13.33 6.07
N VAL A 370 12.53 -13.19 5.66
CA VAL A 370 13.15 -13.93 4.55
C VAL A 370 13.10 -15.46 4.72
N ASP A 371 13.05 -15.95 5.93
CA ASP A 371 12.91 -17.36 6.29
C ASP A 371 11.45 -17.84 6.48
N LYS A 372 10.47 -16.92 6.38
CA LYS A 372 9.03 -17.15 6.60
C LYS A 372 8.23 -17.13 5.30
N ILE A 373 8.59 -17.96 4.32
CA ILE A 373 7.93 -17.98 3.01
C ILE A 373 6.68 -18.86 3.03
N TYR A 374 6.82 -20.11 3.47
CA TYR A 374 5.72 -21.07 3.50
C TYR A 374 5.13 -21.19 4.91
N GLY A 375 3.80 -21.30 4.98
CA GLY A 375 3.07 -21.45 6.23
C GLY A 375 1.59 -21.11 6.07
N SER A 376 0.81 -21.39 7.12
CA SER A 376 -0.65 -21.17 7.15
C SER A 376 -1.07 -19.96 7.98
N THR A 377 -0.15 -19.32 8.71
CA THR A 377 -0.43 -18.16 9.57
C THR A 377 -0.10 -16.85 8.89
N GLU A 378 -0.69 -15.74 9.31
CA GLU A 378 -0.17 -14.40 9.04
C GLU A 378 1.33 -14.39 9.39
N TRP A 379 2.09 -13.48 8.79
CA TRP A 379 3.55 -13.36 8.92
C TRP A 379 4.36 -14.47 8.24
N THR A 380 3.72 -15.24 7.36
CA THR A 380 4.39 -15.99 6.29
C THR A 380 3.88 -15.51 4.94
N VAL A 381 4.72 -15.51 3.90
CA VAL A 381 4.31 -15.02 2.56
C VAL A 381 3.07 -15.77 2.07
N GLN A 382 3.10 -17.10 2.13
CA GLN A 382 1.97 -17.93 1.71
C GLN A 382 0.72 -17.73 2.59
N GLY A 383 0.91 -17.63 3.91
CA GLY A 383 -0.20 -17.46 4.85
C GLY A 383 -0.88 -16.10 4.68
N PHE A 384 -0.12 -15.03 4.47
CA PHE A 384 -0.67 -13.72 4.13
C PHE A 384 -1.57 -13.78 2.89
N CYS A 385 -1.09 -14.42 1.81
CA CYS A 385 -1.88 -14.56 0.58
C CYS A 385 -3.16 -15.37 0.80
N LYS A 386 -3.06 -16.54 1.46
CA LYS A 386 -4.23 -17.42 1.69
C LYS A 386 -5.28 -16.77 2.61
N LEU A 387 -4.82 -16.24 3.75
CA LEU A 387 -5.74 -15.64 4.73
C LEU A 387 -6.31 -14.31 4.23
N GLY A 388 -5.52 -13.53 3.49
CA GLY A 388 -6.00 -12.32 2.83
C GLY A 388 -7.04 -12.63 1.76
N GLY A 389 -6.73 -13.56 0.84
CA GLY A 389 -7.65 -13.99 -0.21
C GLY A 389 -8.99 -14.51 0.34
N ALA A 390 -8.95 -15.26 1.45
CA ALA A 390 -10.18 -15.74 2.10
C ALA A 390 -11.12 -14.60 2.56
N LYS A 391 -10.56 -13.44 2.96
CA LYS A 391 -11.36 -12.27 3.37
C LYS A 391 -11.94 -11.50 2.18
N LEU A 392 -11.37 -11.65 0.99
CA LEU A 392 -11.91 -11.05 -0.23
C LEU A 392 -13.15 -11.78 -0.76
N MET A 393 -13.43 -13.00 -0.30
CA MET A 393 -14.64 -13.79 -0.61
C MET A 393 -14.92 -13.95 -2.11
N GLY A 394 -13.87 -13.83 -2.97
CA GLY A 394 -13.99 -13.91 -4.42
C GLY A 394 -14.56 -12.65 -5.11
N ASP A 395 -14.72 -11.54 -4.42
CA ASP A 395 -15.29 -10.32 -5.00
C ASP A 395 -14.32 -9.60 -5.92
N VAL A 396 -13.02 -9.78 -5.70
CA VAL A 396 -11.97 -9.13 -6.49
C VAL A 396 -10.77 -10.06 -6.70
N PRO A 397 -10.19 -10.13 -7.91
CA PRO A 397 -8.92 -10.83 -8.13
C PRO A 397 -7.78 -10.09 -7.40
N PHE A 398 -6.87 -10.86 -6.79
CA PHE A 398 -5.80 -10.28 -5.99
C PHE A 398 -4.43 -10.84 -6.32
N ALA A 399 -3.41 -10.00 -6.23
CA ALA A 399 -2.01 -10.36 -6.36
C ALA A 399 -1.30 -10.20 -5.00
N GLY A 400 -0.62 -11.22 -4.54
CA GLY A 400 0.25 -11.15 -3.38
C GLY A 400 1.68 -10.80 -3.77
N GLY A 401 2.42 -10.14 -2.89
CA GLY A 401 3.81 -9.85 -3.17
C GLY A 401 4.67 -9.60 -1.94
N PRO A 402 5.92 -10.14 -1.91
CA PRO A 402 6.89 -9.86 -0.87
C PRO A 402 7.60 -8.52 -1.11
N ASP A 403 8.11 -7.93 -0.04
CA ASP A 403 9.19 -6.96 -0.10
C ASP A 403 10.52 -7.75 -0.09
N ILE A 404 11.35 -7.57 -1.13
CA ILE A 404 12.59 -8.30 -1.30
C ILE A 404 13.85 -7.47 -1.03
N GLY A 405 13.70 -6.34 -0.35
CA GLY A 405 14.80 -5.42 -0.11
C GLY A 405 14.77 -4.65 1.19
N ASN A 406 13.62 -4.54 1.86
CA ASN A 406 13.49 -3.71 3.05
C ASN A 406 13.23 -4.55 4.31
N GLY A 407 14.18 -4.59 5.23
CA GLY A 407 14.03 -5.22 6.53
C GLY A 407 13.84 -6.74 6.51
N SER A 408 13.61 -7.31 7.69
CA SER A 408 13.24 -8.73 7.90
C SER A 408 14.18 -9.75 7.24
N GLY A 409 15.47 -9.39 7.10
CA GLY A 409 16.51 -10.24 6.52
C GLY A 409 16.77 -10.03 5.02
N TRP A 410 16.00 -9.19 4.35
CA TRP A 410 16.16 -8.89 2.93
C TRP A 410 17.14 -7.73 2.64
N GLU A 411 17.31 -6.81 3.58
CA GLU A 411 17.99 -5.52 3.44
C GLU A 411 19.47 -5.60 3.05
N ASN A 412 20.13 -6.73 3.32
CA ASN A 412 21.56 -6.88 3.05
C ASN A 412 21.85 -7.64 1.74
N GLY A 413 20.81 -8.02 0.98
CA GLY A 413 20.96 -8.87 -0.20
C GLY A 413 21.37 -10.31 0.14
N GLY A 414 21.90 -11.03 -0.84
CA GLY A 414 22.36 -12.43 -0.65
C GLY A 414 21.23 -13.47 -0.56
N GLN A 415 20.00 -13.09 -0.82
CA GLN A 415 18.80 -13.91 -0.66
C GLN A 415 18.23 -14.45 -2.00
N ALA A 416 19.07 -14.54 -3.02
CA ALA A 416 18.67 -14.97 -4.37
C ALA A 416 17.93 -16.32 -4.38
N ASN A 417 18.24 -17.23 -3.45
CA ASN A 417 17.58 -18.53 -3.32
C ASN A 417 16.17 -18.47 -2.70
N GLN A 418 15.80 -17.34 -2.07
CA GLN A 418 14.48 -17.16 -1.46
C GLN A 418 13.50 -16.47 -2.42
N VAL A 419 14.00 -15.65 -3.35
CA VAL A 419 13.17 -14.93 -4.33
C VAL A 419 12.26 -15.87 -5.14
N PRO A 420 12.76 -16.99 -5.77
CA PRO A 420 11.89 -17.90 -6.50
C PRO A 420 10.82 -18.55 -5.64
N LYS A 421 11.13 -18.84 -4.37
CA LYS A 421 10.19 -19.44 -3.43
C LYS A 421 9.07 -18.47 -3.08
N SER A 422 9.41 -17.18 -2.84
CA SER A 422 8.42 -16.14 -2.57
C SER A 422 7.49 -15.89 -3.76
N ILE A 423 8.04 -15.86 -4.99
CA ILE A 423 7.26 -15.78 -6.22
C ILE A 423 6.26 -16.95 -6.29
N ASN A 424 6.73 -18.18 -6.11
CA ASN A 424 5.86 -19.36 -6.18
C ASN A 424 4.81 -19.38 -5.06
N ALA A 425 5.17 -18.95 -3.84
CA ALA A 425 4.21 -18.87 -2.73
C ALA A 425 3.07 -17.91 -3.05
N CYS A 426 3.36 -16.74 -3.62
CA CYS A 426 2.36 -15.73 -4.00
C CYS A 426 1.52 -16.21 -5.19
N ILE A 427 2.16 -16.56 -6.33
CA ILE A 427 1.42 -16.80 -7.57
C ILE A 427 0.51 -18.04 -7.49
N ASN A 428 0.88 -19.02 -6.66
CA ASN A 428 0.04 -20.21 -6.45
C ASN A 428 -1.12 -19.96 -5.48
N ALA A 429 -0.99 -18.97 -4.58
CA ALA A 429 -2.03 -18.65 -3.60
C ALA A 429 -3.00 -17.55 -4.05
N CYS A 430 -2.66 -16.78 -5.10
CA CYS A 430 -3.41 -15.62 -5.55
C CYS A 430 -3.94 -15.83 -6.96
N ASP A 431 -5.20 -15.50 -7.22
CA ASP A 431 -5.84 -15.64 -8.53
C ASP A 431 -5.48 -14.49 -9.50
N GLY A 432 -5.20 -13.29 -8.99
CA GLY A 432 -4.79 -12.10 -9.75
C GLY A 432 -3.29 -12.00 -10.00
N GLY A 433 -2.48 -13.03 -9.66
CA GLY A 433 -1.06 -13.06 -9.94
C GLY A 433 -0.15 -12.75 -8.76
N MET A 434 1.02 -12.19 -9.04
CA MET A 434 1.99 -11.81 -8.00
C MET A 434 2.67 -10.49 -8.34
N PHE A 435 3.19 -9.80 -7.32
CA PHE A 435 4.09 -8.67 -7.52
C PHE A 435 5.39 -8.82 -6.72
N LEU A 436 6.43 -8.12 -7.14
CA LEU A 436 7.66 -7.93 -6.36
C LEU A 436 7.86 -6.45 -6.04
N PHE A 437 8.08 -6.15 -4.78
CA PHE A 437 8.51 -4.85 -4.30
C PHE A 437 10.00 -4.92 -3.95
N ASP A 438 10.96 -4.29 -4.69
CA ASP A 438 10.70 -3.54 -5.92
C ASP A 438 11.88 -3.68 -6.91
N LEU A 439 11.82 -2.99 -8.04
CA LEU A 439 12.81 -3.08 -9.12
C LEU A 439 14.21 -2.59 -8.70
N CYS A 440 14.32 -1.59 -7.81
CA CYS A 440 15.64 -1.13 -7.34
C CYS A 440 16.36 -2.24 -6.57
N HIS A 441 15.65 -3.05 -5.80
CA HIS A 441 16.23 -4.18 -5.06
C HIS A 441 16.65 -5.32 -5.99
N ILE A 442 15.86 -5.60 -7.06
CA ILE A 442 16.25 -6.57 -8.09
C ILE A 442 17.58 -6.16 -8.71
N ARG A 443 17.76 -4.87 -9.03
CA ARG A 443 19.02 -4.36 -9.59
C ARG A 443 20.14 -4.36 -8.56
N MET A 444 19.90 -3.81 -7.38
CA MET A 444 20.90 -3.62 -6.33
C MET A 444 21.52 -4.94 -5.88
N HIS A 445 20.69 -5.98 -5.74
CA HIS A 445 21.10 -7.30 -5.27
C HIS A 445 21.31 -8.31 -6.40
N ASN A 446 21.17 -7.88 -7.66
CA ASN A 446 21.27 -8.73 -8.84
C ASN A 446 20.38 -9.98 -8.79
N TYR A 447 19.09 -9.77 -8.51
CA TYR A 447 18.11 -10.88 -8.40
C TYR A 447 17.43 -11.26 -9.72
N TRP A 448 17.90 -10.78 -10.88
CA TRP A 448 17.28 -11.04 -12.19
C TRP A 448 17.09 -12.51 -12.49
N ASP A 449 18.18 -13.32 -12.35
CA ASP A 449 18.13 -14.76 -12.59
C ASP A 449 17.22 -15.48 -11.61
N ALA A 450 17.20 -15.05 -10.35
CA ALA A 450 16.33 -15.59 -9.32
C ALA A 450 14.84 -15.28 -9.61
N CYS A 451 14.52 -14.07 -10.05
CA CYS A 451 13.18 -13.71 -10.50
C CYS A 451 12.75 -14.56 -11.71
N LYS A 452 13.64 -14.66 -12.71
CA LYS A 452 13.39 -15.48 -13.90
C LYS A 452 13.15 -16.95 -13.53
N GLN A 453 13.96 -17.52 -12.65
CA GLN A 453 13.77 -18.89 -12.15
C GLN A 453 12.38 -19.09 -11.53
N GLY A 454 11.95 -18.18 -10.66
CA GLY A 454 10.63 -18.26 -10.02
C GLY A 454 9.49 -18.19 -11.04
N ILE A 455 9.58 -17.27 -12.00
CA ILE A 455 8.59 -17.10 -13.07
C ILE A 455 8.58 -18.33 -14.00
N ASP A 456 9.76 -18.81 -14.45
CA ASP A 456 9.86 -20.00 -15.32
C ASP A 456 9.31 -21.27 -14.63
N ASN A 457 9.49 -21.40 -13.31
CA ASN A 457 8.88 -22.50 -12.54
C ASN A 457 7.36 -22.46 -12.59
N TYR A 458 6.77 -21.28 -12.40
CA TYR A 458 5.32 -21.10 -12.54
C TYR A 458 4.85 -21.41 -13.98
N LEU A 459 5.51 -20.86 -15.00
CA LEU A 459 5.11 -21.05 -16.39
C LEU A 459 5.13 -22.51 -16.85
N LYS A 460 5.93 -23.37 -16.20
CA LYS A 460 5.90 -24.83 -16.44
C LYS A 460 4.64 -25.49 -15.89
N THR A 461 3.94 -24.89 -14.95
CA THR A 461 2.72 -25.46 -14.35
C THR A 461 1.45 -25.08 -15.10
N VAL A 462 1.50 -24.07 -15.99
CA VAL A 462 0.34 -23.58 -16.76
C VAL A 462 0.41 -23.94 -18.26
N LYS A 463 1.49 -24.60 -18.69
CA LYS A 463 1.68 -25.23 -20.00
C LYS A 463 1.35 -26.71 -19.89
#